data_e8d8bb57593fc2b9755a43487ba794b4
#
_entry.id   e8d8bb57593fc2b9755a43487ba794b4
#
_cell.length_a   1.000
_cell.length_b   1.000
_cell.length_c   1.000
_cell.angle_alpha   90.00
_cell.angle_beta   90.00
_cell.angle_gamma   90.00
#
_symmetry.space_group_name_H-M   'P 1'
#
loop_
_entity.id
_entity.type
_entity.pdbx_description
1 polymer ?
#
loop_
_entity_poly.entity_id
_entity_poly.type
_entity_poly.pdbx_seq_one_letter_code
_entity_poly.pdbx_strand_id
1 'polypeptide(L)' 'QWFRKAAEQGVAQAQYNLAVMYAKGRGVRQDGEQAVQWFRKAAEQGYPQAQL' A
#
# COMPACT_ATOMS: atom_id res chain seq x y z
N GLN A 1 5.49 9.56 -5.20
CA GLN A 1 4.75 10.74 -4.80
C GLN A 1 3.28 10.63 -5.17
N TRP A 2 3.01 10.42 -6.45
CA TRP A 2 1.65 10.33 -6.91
C TRP A 2 0.91 9.18 -6.24
N PHE A 3 1.55 8.01 -6.17
CA PHE A 3 0.94 6.85 -5.52
C PHE A 3 0.65 7.11 -4.05
N ARG A 4 1.58 7.74 -3.37
CA ARG A 4 1.38 8.03 -1.96
C ARG A 4 0.19 8.95 -1.76
N LYS A 5 0.09 9.98 -2.59
CA LYS A 5 -1.01 10.93 -2.49
C LYS A 5 -2.33 10.23 -2.75
N ALA A 6 -2.40 9.38 -3.78
CA ALA A 6 -3.61 8.64 -4.08
C ALA A 6 -3.96 7.67 -2.95
N ALA A 7 -2.95 7.02 -2.38
CA ALA A 7 -3.19 6.09 -1.28
C ALA A 7 -3.76 6.79 -0.06
N GLU A 8 -3.26 7.99 0.23
CA GLU A 8 -3.77 8.76 1.35
C GLU A 8 -5.20 9.23 1.13
N GLN A 9 -5.60 9.32 -0.12
CA GLN A 9 -6.98 9.69 -0.46
C GLN A 9 -7.92 8.49 -0.51
N GLY A 10 -7.41 7.30 -0.21
CA GLY A 10 -8.24 6.12 -0.09
C GLY A 10 -8.38 5.29 -1.35
N VAL A 11 -7.51 5.46 -2.32
CA VAL A 11 -7.53 4.63 -3.53
C VAL A 11 -6.90 3.28 -3.22
N ALA A 12 -7.70 2.22 -3.22
CA ALA A 12 -7.25 0.90 -2.77
C ALA A 12 -6.09 0.36 -3.61
N GLN A 13 -6.15 0.53 -4.92
CA GLN A 13 -5.08 0.04 -5.77
C GLN A 13 -3.76 0.76 -5.47
N ALA A 14 -3.83 2.07 -5.25
CA ALA A 14 -2.65 2.84 -4.91
C ALA A 14 -2.10 2.41 -3.55
N GLN A 15 -2.98 2.11 -2.61
CA GLN A 15 -2.56 1.61 -1.30
C GLN A 15 -1.84 0.28 -1.42
N TYR A 16 -2.36 -0.61 -2.25
CA TYR A 16 -1.72 -1.89 -2.48
C TYR A 16 -0.34 -1.70 -3.11
N ASN A 17 -0.27 -0.86 -4.14
CA ASN A 17 1.01 -0.61 -4.80
C ASN A 17 2.03 0.00 -3.87
N LEU A 18 1.59 0.94 -3.04
CA LEU A 18 2.48 1.56 -2.07
C LEU A 18 2.98 0.54 -1.06
N ALA A 19 2.10 -0.37 -0.62
CA ALA A 19 2.50 -1.44 0.29
C ALA A 19 3.58 -2.32 -0.33
N VAL A 20 3.44 -2.67 -1.60
CA VAL A 20 4.45 -3.46 -2.29
C VAL A 20 5.77 -2.71 -2.36
N MET A 21 5.72 -1.41 -2.62
CA MET A 21 6.93 -0.60 -2.67
C MET A 21 7.65 -0.60 -1.34
N TYR A 22 6.91 -0.45 -0.25
CA TYR A 22 7.51 -0.52 1.08
C TYR A 22 8.05 -1.91 1.40
N ALA A 23 7.32 -2.94 0.99
CA ALA A 23 7.74 -4.31 1.27
C ALA A 23 9.06 -4.63 0.57
N LYS A 24 9.25 -4.10 -0.62
CA LYS A 24 10.43 -4.39 -1.44
C LYS A 24 11.47 -3.29 -1.42
N GLY A 25 11.15 -2.15 -0.83
CA GLY A 25 12.08 -1.02 -0.81
C GLY A 25 12.28 -0.40 -2.18
N ARG A 26 11.24 -0.35 -2.99
CA ARG A 26 11.34 0.19 -4.36
C ARG A 26 10.88 1.64 -4.39
N GLY A 27 11.79 2.54 -4.59
CA GLY A 27 11.48 3.95 -4.64
C GLY A 27 11.22 4.58 -3.29
N VAL A 28 11.14 3.77 -2.23
CA VAL A 28 11.02 4.23 -0.86
C VAL A 28 11.88 3.33 0.01
N ARG A 29 12.17 3.76 1.23
CA ARG A 29 12.90 2.93 2.18
C ARG A 29 12.06 1.71 2.52
N GLN A 30 12.66 0.54 2.50
CA GLN A 30 11.97 -0.68 2.88
C GLN A 30 11.46 -0.57 4.31
N ASP A 31 10.18 -0.89 4.50
CA ASP A 31 9.54 -0.75 5.80
C ASP A 31 8.37 -1.72 5.88
N GLY A 32 8.59 -2.85 6.56
CA GLY A 32 7.57 -3.88 6.68
C GLY A 32 6.32 -3.41 7.40
N GLU A 33 6.48 -2.55 8.40
CA GLU A 33 5.32 -2.04 9.13
C GLU A 33 4.43 -1.18 8.25
N GLN A 34 5.05 -0.31 7.47
CA GLN A 34 4.27 0.51 6.53
C GLN A 34 3.59 -0.37 5.50
N ALA A 35 4.30 -1.38 5.00
CA ALA A 35 3.72 -2.28 4.02
C ALA A 35 2.47 -2.95 4.57
N VAL A 36 2.54 -3.46 5.80
CA VAL A 36 1.40 -4.11 6.43
C VAL A 36 0.24 -3.15 6.59
N GLN A 37 0.52 -1.93 7.02
CA GLN A 37 -0.54 -0.95 7.22
C GLN A 37 -1.25 -0.62 5.91
N TRP A 38 -0.49 -0.43 4.84
CA TRP A 38 -1.09 -0.10 3.54
C TRP A 38 -1.83 -1.29 2.95
N PHE A 39 -1.30 -2.52 3.13
CA PHE A 39 -2.03 -3.71 2.70
C PHE A 39 -3.36 -3.83 3.44
N ARG A 40 -3.35 -3.56 4.73
CA ARG A 40 -4.58 -3.63 5.52
C ARG A 40 -5.60 -2.60 5.04
N LYS A 41 -5.16 -1.38 4.79
CA LYS A 41 -6.07 -0.35 4.29
C LYS A 41 -6.69 -0.75 2.96
N ALA A 42 -5.89 -1.31 2.07
CA ALA A 42 -6.41 -1.76 0.77
C ALA A 42 -7.40 -2.89 0.96
N ALA A 43 -7.10 -3.83 1.86
CA ALA A 43 -7.99 -4.95 2.12
C ALA A 43 -9.32 -4.48 2.69
N GLU A 44 -9.30 -3.46 3.54
CA GLU A 44 -10.52 -2.93 4.12
C GLU A 44 -11.44 -2.33 3.06
N GLN A 45 -10.88 -1.94 1.94
CA GLN A 45 -11.69 -1.43 0.83
C GLN A 45 -12.05 -2.52 -0.16
N GLY A 46 -11.75 -3.77 0.17
CA GLY A 46 -12.15 -4.89 -0.65
C GLY A 46 -11.21 -5.23 -1.79
N TYR A 47 -9.99 -4.75 -1.78
CA TYR A 47 -9.01 -5.08 -2.81
C TYR A 47 -8.53 -6.52 -2.59
N PRO A 48 -8.93 -7.47 -3.43
CA PRO A 48 -8.73 -8.89 -3.09
C PRO A 48 -7.27 -9.30 -2.97
N GLN A 49 -6.37 -8.68 -3.70
CA GLN A 49 -4.96 -9.04 -3.64
C GLN A 49 -4.31 -8.65 -2.33
N ALA A 50 -4.93 -7.77 -1.57
CA ALA A 50 -4.41 -7.36 -0.28
C ALA A 50 -4.97 -8.20 0.87
N GLN A 51 -5.95 -9.04 0.58
CA GLN A 51 -6.58 -9.91 1.59
C GLN A 51 -5.88 -11.26 1.58
N LEU A 52 -4.85 -11.36 2.37
CA LEU A 52 -4.08 -12.62 2.43
C LEU A 52 -4.44 -13.46 3.61
#